data_6042fe6b836bae354448788ba7b3e7cf
#
_entry.id   6042fe6b836bae354448788ba7b3e7cf
#
_cell.length_a   1.000
_cell.length_b   1.000
_cell.length_c   1.000
_cell.angle_alpha   90.00
_cell.angle_beta   90.00
_cell.angle_gamma   90.00
#
_symmetry.space_group_name_H-M   'P 1'
#
loop_
_entity.id
_entity.type
_entity.pdbx_description
1 polymer ?
#
loop_
_entity_poly.entity_id
_entity_poly.type
_entity_poly.pdbx_seq_one_letter_code
_entity_poly.pdbx_strand_id
1 'polypeptide(L)'
;DLHSFPTRRSSDLPTGCRRSDIVHNAYGYGLFTGGLGMHYGVERLGATILPVSGGGTRRQVMLMNDFGSTVLCSTPSYALFLSESIREAGLDIADLKLHTGIFGAEPWSENMRAEIESKLQIKALDIYGLSEIMGPGVGIECSDAQDGLHVWEDHFLVEIIDPETGEPLPPGEPGELVVTTLAKEAQPLVRYRTRDMTRINEIPCKCGRTHRRIERIRGRSDDMLIIRGVNVFPQQIEAILLETQGITPHYQLILSREGSLDILEVKVEVDEKLFSTVGRSEERRVGKECRS
;
A
#
# COMPACT_ATOMS: atom_id res chain seq x y z
N ASP A 1 6.77 -1.99 -23.57
CA ASP A 1 6.44 -0.57 -23.47
C ASP A 1 6.69 -0.07 -22.05
N LEU A 2 7.79 0.69 -21.88
CA LEU A 2 8.30 1.12 -20.57
C LEU A 2 7.58 2.37 -20.04
N HIS A 3 6.31 2.53 -20.33
CA HIS A 3 5.55 3.73 -20.03
C HIS A 3 4.75 3.66 -18.72
N SER A 4 5.28 3.00 -17.70
CA SER A 4 4.59 2.82 -16.42
C SER A 4 4.42 4.09 -15.56
N PHE A 5 5.06 5.18 -15.94
CA PHE A 5 4.81 6.49 -15.36
C PHE A 5 4.34 7.45 -16.45
N PRO A 6 3.08 7.88 -16.44
CA PRO A 6 2.59 8.87 -17.38
C PRO A 6 3.18 10.23 -17.05
N THR A 7 4.34 10.51 -17.63
CA THR A 7 5.04 11.79 -17.44
C THR A 7 5.01 12.57 -18.71
N ARG A 8 3.87 13.13 -19.09
CA ARG A 8 3.86 14.13 -20.15
C ARG A 8 4.36 15.49 -19.69
N ARG A 9 4.32 15.80 -18.38
CA ARG A 9 4.87 17.04 -17.81
C ARG A 9 5.47 16.77 -16.43
N SER A 10 6.71 17.12 -16.25
CA SER A 10 7.45 16.93 -14.98
C SER A 10 6.90 17.74 -13.80
N SER A 11 6.06 18.75 -14.06
CA SER A 11 5.37 19.54 -13.03
C SER A 11 4.06 18.91 -12.54
N ASP A 12 3.58 17.84 -13.20
CA ASP A 12 2.23 17.31 -13.01
C ASP A 12 2.21 15.95 -12.30
N LEU A 13 3.33 15.49 -11.71
CA LEU A 13 3.29 14.27 -10.90
C LEU A 13 2.38 14.47 -9.70
N PRO A 14 1.39 13.63 -9.48
CA PRO A 14 0.47 13.73 -8.35
C PRO A 14 1.19 13.74 -7.01
N THR A 15 2.30 13.04 -6.90
CA THR A 15 3.13 12.93 -5.68
C THR A 15 3.88 14.19 -5.33
N GLY A 16 3.95 15.18 -6.22
CA GLY A 16 4.77 16.37 -6.04
C GLY A 16 6.26 16.16 -6.34
N CYS A 17 6.69 14.95 -6.76
CA CYS A 17 8.08 14.68 -7.13
C CYS A 17 8.52 15.51 -8.34
N ARG A 18 9.78 15.95 -8.34
CA ARG A 18 10.39 16.85 -9.33
C ARG A 18 11.70 16.32 -9.87
N ARG A 19 12.20 16.94 -10.93
CA ARG A 19 13.50 16.59 -11.52
C ARG A 19 14.69 16.78 -10.58
N SER A 20 14.56 17.64 -9.58
CA SER A 20 15.57 17.88 -8.55
C SER A 20 15.62 16.81 -7.47
N ASP A 21 14.66 15.88 -7.45
CA ASP A 21 14.58 14.88 -6.40
C ASP A 21 15.59 13.75 -6.59
N ILE A 22 15.96 13.18 -5.45
CA ILE A 22 16.77 11.97 -5.34
C ILE A 22 15.90 10.89 -4.75
N VAL A 23 15.48 9.95 -5.60
CA VAL A 23 14.54 8.90 -5.26
C VAL A 23 15.28 7.65 -4.80
N HIS A 24 15.09 7.29 -3.54
CA HIS A 24 15.59 6.05 -2.96
C HIS A 24 14.62 4.93 -3.21
N ASN A 25 14.96 4.01 -4.12
CA ASN A 25 14.10 2.91 -4.48
C ASN A 25 14.50 1.62 -3.75
N ALA A 26 13.75 1.30 -2.71
CA ALA A 26 13.91 0.11 -1.89
C ALA A 26 13.01 -1.07 -2.35
N TYR A 27 12.26 -0.91 -3.43
CA TYR A 27 11.57 -2.05 -4.05
C TYR A 27 12.56 -3.02 -4.70
N GLY A 28 12.24 -4.32 -4.66
CA GLY A 28 13.06 -5.35 -5.29
C GLY A 28 13.19 -5.17 -6.81
N TYR A 29 14.37 -5.46 -7.35
CA TYR A 29 14.67 -5.41 -8.79
C TYR A 29 14.67 -6.80 -9.46
N GLY A 30 14.19 -7.83 -8.78
CA GLY A 30 14.11 -9.18 -9.33
C GLY A 30 12.87 -9.43 -10.19
N LEU A 31 12.16 -10.53 -9.94
CA LEU A 31 10.91 -10.87 -10.61
C LEU A 31 9.69 -10.04 -10.13
N PHE A 32 9.94 -8.97 -9.44
CA PHE A 32 8.95 -8.01 -8.96
C PHE A 32 9.00 -6.75 -9.83
N THR A 33 7.89 -6.40 -10.46
CA THR A 33 7.84 -5.29 -11.42
C THR A 33 7.94 -3.91 -10.76
N GLY A 34 7.67 -3.81 -9.46
CA GLY A 34 7.64 -2.54 -8.72
C GLY A 34 8.97 -1.79 -8.76
N GLY A 35 10.09 -2.48 -8.59
CA GLY A 35 11.43 -1.87 -8.63
C GLY A 35 11.75 -1.25 -9.98
N LEU A 36 11.59 -2.01 -11.07
CA LEU A 36 11.90 -1.55 -12.42
C LEU A 36 10.91 -0.48 -12.90
N GLY A 37 9.62 -0.63 -12.62
CA GLY A 37 8.61 0.36 -13.00
C GLY A 37 8.88 1.71 -12.37
N MET A 38 9.19 1.75 -11.06
CA MET A 38 9.57 2.96 -10.36
C MET A 38 10.86 3.56 -10.95
N HIS A 39 11.86 2.73 -11.19
CA HIS A 39 13.15 3.13 -11.76
C HIS A 39 12.96 3.91 -13.07
N TYR A 40 12.33 3.29 -14.05
CA TYR A 40 12.11 3.92 -15.35
C TYR A 40 11.19 5.15 -15.28
N GLY A 41 10.25 5.17 -14.36
CA GLY A 41 9.42 6.33 -14.10
C GLY A 41 10.25 7.53 -13.63
N VAL A 42 11.16 7.32 -12.68
CA VAL A 42 12.05 8.35 -12.15
C VAL A 42 13.04 8.83 -13.21
N GLU A 43 13.63 7.93 -14.00
CA GLU A 43 14.50 8.32 -15.13
C GLU A 43 13.74 9.18 -16.15
N ARG A 44 12.50 8.79 -16.49
CA ARG A 44 11.68 9.55 -17.43
C ARG A 44 11.29 10.92 -16.88
N LEU A 45 11.10 11.06 -15.57
CA LEU A 45 10.92 12.34 -14.89
C LEU A 45 12.18 13.21 -15.03
N GLY A 46 13.36 12.59 -15.18
CA GLY A 46 14.65 13.21 -15.18
C GLY A 46 15.18 13.50 -13.76
N ALA A 47 14.65 12.80 -12.76
CA ALA A 47 15.15 12.82 -11.39
C ALA A 47 16.26 11.79 -11.20
N THR A 48 16.98 11.88 -10.08
CA THR A 48 18.02 10.92 -9.75
C THR A 48 17.40 9.70 -9.08
N ILE A 49 17.75 8.50 -9.54
CA ILE A 49 17.34 7.24 -8.94
C ILE A 49 18.49 6.56 -8.22
N LEU A 50 18.28 6.15 -6.96
CA LEU A 50 19.17 5.25 -6.21
C LEU A 50 18.54 3.85 -6.22
N PRO A 51 19.03 2.92 -7.06
CA PRO A 51 18.42 1.60 -7.25
C PRO A 51 18.94 0.60 -6.20
N VAL A 52 18.58 0.82 -4.93
CA VAL A 52 19.15 0.08 -3.80
C VAL A 52 18.61 -1.34 -3.71
N SER A 53 17.40 -1.58 -4.17
CA SER A 53 16.67 -2.86 -4.04
C SER A 53 16.27 -3.17 -2.59
N GLY A 54 15.60 -4.28 -2.35
CA GLY A 54 15.21 -4.72 -1.01
C GLY A 54 16.38 -5.23 -0.17
N GLY A 55 16.23 -5.21 1.14
CA GLY A 55 17.20 -5.73 2.10
C GLY A 55 18.41 -4.83 2.37
N GLY A 56 19.36 -5.32 3.16
CA GLY A 56 20.56 -4.57 3.50
C GLY A 56 20.30 -3.24 4.23
N THR A 57 19.43 -3.24 5.23
CA THR A 57 18.86 -2.06 5.89
C THR A 57 19.90 -1.02 6.32
N ARG A 58 21.02 -1.44 6.90
CA ARG A 58 22.12 -0.49 7.25
C ARG A 58 22.67 0.24 6.03
N ARG A 59 22.78 -0.45 4.89
CA ARG A 59 23.21 0.17 3.63
C ARG A 59 22.15 1.13 3.10
N GLN A 60 20.87 0.80 3.26
CA GLN A 60 19.77 1.71 2.88
C GLN A 60 19.87 3.03 3.65
N VAL A 61 19.99 2.96 4.97
CA VAL A 61 20.12 4.14 5.84
C VAL A 61 21.36 4.97 5.48
N MET A 62 22.52 4.33 5.30
CA MET A 62 23.74 4.99 4.88
C MET A 62 23.56 5.73 3.55
N LEU A 63 23.00 5.07 2.52
CA LEU A 63 22.81 5.67 1.21
C LEU A 63 21.78 6.81 1.23
N MET A 64 20.70 6.68 2.00
CA MET A 64 19.73 7.78 2.17
C MET A 64 20.39 9.04 2.72
N ASN A 65 21.24 8.87 3.74
CA ASN A 65 21.98 9.98 4.35
C ASN A 65 23.03 10.56 3.41
N ASP A 66 23.92 9.73 2.86
CA ASP A 66 25.09 10.16 2.08
C ASP A 66 24.69 10.84 0.77
N PHE A 67 23.63 10.35 0.10
CA PHE A 67 23.13 10.94 -1.14
C PHE A 67 22.06 12.00 -0.92
N GLY A 68 21.58 12.16 0.32
CA GLY A 68 20.53 13.13 0.64
C GLY A 68 19.23 12.82 -0.09
N SER A 69 18.75 11.57 0.01
CA SER A 69 17.51 11.14 -0.62
C SER A 69 16.33 12.01 -0.18
N THR A 70 15.49 12.39 -1.14
CA THR A 70 14.32 13.26 -0.90
C THR A 70 13.01 12.51 -0.97
N VAL A 71 12.98 11.40 -1.70
CA VAL A 71 11.79 10.54 -1.86
C VAL A 71 12.16 9.10 -1.52
N LEU A 72 11.33 8.43 -0.72
CA LEU A 72 11.45 7.00 -0.41
C LEU A 72 10.36 6.20 -1.12
N CYS A 73 10.75 5.15 -1.86
CA CYS A 73 9.84 4.18 -2.45
C CYS A 73 10.07 2.81 -1.83
N SER A 74 9.06 2.28 -1.14
CA SER A 74 9.14 0.97 -0.47
C SER A 74 7.74 0.40 -0.18
N THR A 75 7.68 -0.79 0.43
CA THR A 75 6.45 -1.21 1.10
C THR A 75 6.25 -0.39 2.38
N PRO A 76 4.98 -0.16 2.81
CA PRO A 76 4.71 0.62 4.03
C PRO A 76 5.31 -0.03 5.28
N SER A 77 5.25 -1.34 5.43
CA SER A 77 5.87 -2.07 6.56
C SER A 77 7.38 -1.85 6.61
N TYR A 78 8.05 -1.86 5.44
CA TYR A 78 9.49 -1.62 5.37
C TYR A 78 9.87 -0.17 5.69
N ALA A 79 9.00 0.80 5.36
CA ALA A 79 9.19 2.20 5.75
C ALA A 79 9.21 2.37 7.28
N LEU A 80 8.33 1.70 8.00
CA LEU A 80 8.34 1.69 9.47
C LEU A 80 9.63 1.06 10.01
N PHE A 81 10.04 -0.08 9.46
CA PHE A 81 11.28 -0.73 9.84
C PHE A 81 12.53 0.15 9.56
N LEU A 82 12.54 0.86 8.43
CA LEU A 82 13.59 1.83 8.12
C LEU A 82 13.63 2.98 9.13
N SER A 83 12.46 3.47 9.58
CA SER A 83 12.40 4.54 10.59
C SER A 83 13.05 4.16 11.92
N GLU A 84 12.94 2.90 12.31
CA GLU A 84 13.59 2.36 13.50
C GLU A 84 15.09 2.23 13.29
N SER A 85 15.49 1.69 12.15
CA SER A 85 16.89 1.51 11.79
C SER A 85 17.66 2.83 11.63
N ILE A 86 17.02 3.91 11.20
CA ILE A 86 17.60 5.26 11.14
C ILE A 86 17.94 5.72 12.56
N ARG A 87 17.02 5.54 13.52
CA ARG A 87 17.25 5.90 14.93
C ARG A 87 18.33 5.03 15.58
N GLU A 88 18.35 3.72 15.29
CA GLU A 88 19.40 2.81 15.76
C GLU A 88 20.78 3.17 15.23
N ALA A 89 20.86 3.74 14.02
CA ALA A 89 22.11 4.27 13.44
C ALA A 89 22.55 5.59 14.06
N GLY A 90 21.78 6.15 15.00
CA GLY A 90 22.09 7.42 15.67
C GLY A 90 21.83 8.66 14.79
N LEU A 91 21.07 8.51 13.70
CA LEU A 91 20.69 9.63 12.83
C LEU A 91 19.37 10.24 13.30
N ASP A 92 19.28 11.56 13.23
CA ASP A 92 18.01 12.27 13.41
C ASP A 92 17.26 12.28 12.07
N ILE A 93 15.97 11.94 12.11
CA ILE A 93 15.10 12.03 10.94
C ILE A 93 15.07 13.46 10.38
N ALA A 94 15.12 14.47 11.24
CA ALA A 94 15.12 15.87 10.84
C ALA A 94 16.37 16.29 10.02
N ASP A 95 17.48 15.53 10.11
CA ASP A 95 18.69 15.77 9.34
C ASP A 95 18.63 15.17 7.94
N LEU A 96 17.72 14.20 7.71
CA LEU A 96 17.46 13.62 6.40
C LEU A 96 16.67 14.60 5.54
N LYS A 97 16.85 14.52 4.23
CA LYS A 97 16.17 15.39 3.26
C LYS A 97 14.85 14.79 2.76
N LEU A 98 14.41 13.70 3.35
CA LEU A 98 13.15 13.04 2.97
C LEU A 98 11.96 13.98 3.18
N HIS A 99 11.06 14.06 2.20
CA HIS A 99 9.81 14.82 2.31
C HIS A 99 8.60 14.07 1.76
N THR A 100 8.82 13.02 0.95
CA THR A 100 7.75 12.23 0.34
C THR A 100 8.10 10.75 0.40
N GLY A 101 7.09 9.92 0.70
CA GLY A 101 7.14 8.47 0.57
C GLY A 101 6.09 8.01 -0.44
N ILE A 102 6.44 7.04 -1.28
CA ILE A 102 5.52 6.39 -2.23
C ILE A 102 5.49 4.91 -1.87
N PHE A 103 4.36 4.48 -1.31
CA PHE A 103 4.21 3.18 -0.68
C PHE A 103 3.13 2.36 -1.36
N GLY A 104 3.37 1.06 -1.49
CA GLY A 104 2.43 0.11 -2.08
C GLY A 104 2.97 -1.31 -2.03
N ALA A 105 2.44 -2.18 -2.88
CA ALA A 105 2.71 -3.61 -2.95
C ALA A 105 2.13 -4.45 -1.80
N GLU A 106 1.61 -3.82 -0.77
CA GLU A 106 0.84 -4.44 0.30
C GLU A 106 -0.30 -3.51 0.73
N PRO A 107 -1.41 -4.02 1.26
CA PRO A 107 -2.46 -3.21 1.85
C PRO A 107 -1.93 -2.51 3.11
N TRP A 108 -2.40 -1.30 3.38
CA TRP A 108 -2.03 -0.56 4.57
C TRP A 108 -3.14 0.41 5.00
N SER A 109 -3.20 0.69 6.30
CA SER A 109 -4.27 1.48 6.90
C SER A 109 -3.92 2.97 7.02
N GLU A 110 -4.93 3.81 7.31
CA GLU A 110 -4.70 5.22 7.64
C GLU A 110 -3.90 5.38 8.95
N ASN A 111 -4.04 4.45 9.90
CA ASN A 111 -3.24 4.46 11.12
C ASN A 111 -1.76 4.22 10.80
N MET A 112 -1.46 3.27 9.92
CA MET A 112 -0.09 3.04 9.45
C MET A 112 0.44 4.26 8.67
N ARG A 113 -0.40 4.94 7.88
CA ARG A 113 -0.04 6.21 7.22
C ARG A 113 0.41 7.24 8.26
N ALA A 114 -0.44 7.48 9.26
CA ALA A 114 -0.16 8.45 10.30
C ALA A 114 1.13 8.12 11.07
N GLU A 115 1.38 6.83 11.30
CA GLU A 115 2.60 6.36 11.96
C GLU A 115 3.84 6.60 11.09
N ILE A 116 3.80 6.26 9.80
CA ILE A 116 4.89 6.53 8.85
C ILE A 116 5.18 8.03 8.76
N GLU A 117 4.14 8.85 8.57
CA GLU A 117 4.27 10.30 8.47
C GLU A 117 4.87 10.92 9.74
N SER A 118 4.44 10.44 10.91
CA SER A 118 4.97 10.90 12.19
C SER A 118 6.43 10.48 12.41
N LYS A 119 6.78 9.21 12.10
CA LYS A 119 8.13 8.67 12.35
C LYS A 119 9.17 9.17 11.36
N LEU A 120 8.80 9.33 10.09
CA LEU A 120 9.72 9.75 9.01
C LEU A 120 9.61 11.22 8.66
N GLN A 121 8.63 11.96 9.18
CA GLN A 121 8.35 13.37 8.89
C GLN A 121 8.17 13.64 7.39
N ILE A 122 7.52 12.74 6.70
CA ILE A 122 7.27 12.79 5.25
C ILE A 122 5.79 12.76 4.96
N LYS A 123 5.40 13.07 3.73
CA LYS A 123 4.08 12.81 3.21
C LYS A 123 4.03 11.39 2.64
N ALA A 124 3.14 10.53 3.12
CA ALA A 124 3.02 9.13 2.73
C ALA A 124 1.89 8.95 1.70
N LEU A 125 2.24 8.58 0.48
CA LEU A 125 1.32 8.45 -0.65
C LEU A 125 1.20 6.99 -1.07
N ASP A 126 -0.02 6.59 -1.38
CA ASP A 126 -0.34 5.24 -1.85
C ASP A 126 -0.14 5.11 -3.35
N ILE A 127 0.40 3.97 -3.79
CA ILE A 127 0.53 3.59 -5.20
C ILE A 127 0.02 2.17 -5.41
N TYR A 128 -0.82 2.00 -6.41
CA TYR A 128 -1.40 0.72 -6.79
C TYR A 128 -0.91 0.27 -8.16
N GLY A 129 -0.61 -1.00 -8.27
CA GLY A 129 -0.28 -1.66 -9.52
C GLY A 129 -0.13 -3.17 -9.29
N LEU A 130 -0.07 -3.92 -10.38
CA LEU A 130 0.08 -5.37 -10.36
C LEU A 130 0.90 -5.82 -11.57
N SER A 131 1.65 -6.91 -11.40
CA SER A 131 2.59 -7.42 -12.41
C SER A 131 1.90 -7.78 -13.73
N GLU A 132 0.67 -8.27 -13.66
CA GLU A 132 -0.11 -8.70 -14.81
C GLU A 132 -0.51 -7.52 -15.72
N ILE A 133 -0.77 -6.38 -15.13
CA ILE A 133 -1.20 -5.17 -15.85
C ILE A 133 -0.01 -4.26 -16.10
N MET A 134 0.46 -3.62 -15.07
CA MET A 134 1.62 -2.75 -15.06
C MET A 134 1.95 -2.38 -13.60
N GLY A 135 3.13 -2.68 -13.16
CA GLY A 135 3.51 -2.36 -11.79
C GLY A 135 4.77 -1.52 -11.71
N PRO A 136 4.80 -0.58 -10.80
CA PRO A 136 3.71 0.09 -10.13
C PRO A 136 3.10 1.18 -11.03
N GLY A 137 1.90 1.69 -10.70
CA GLY A 137 1.41 2.90 -11.34
C GLY A 137 0.18 2.73 -12.22
N VAL A 138 -0.71 1.79 -11.91
CA VAL A 138 -2.09 1.82 -12.43
C VAL A 138 -2.84 3.01 -11.83
N GLY A 139 -2.63 3.25 -10.54
CA GLY A 139 -3.16 4.40 -9.83
C GLY A 139 -2.21 4.91 -8.76
N ILE A 140 -2.26 6.21 -8.47
CA ILE A 140 -1.41 6.85 -7.45
C ILE A 140 -2.15 8.01 -6.76
N GLU A 141 -1.93 8.16 -5.47
CA GLU A 141 -2.43 9.32 -4.73
C GLU A 141 -1.72 10.61 -5.10
N CYS A 142 -2.43 11.72 -4.94
CA CYS A 142 -1.82 13.04 -5.05
C CYS A 142 -1.47 13.62 -3.69
N SER A 143 -0.39 14.39 -3.66
CA SER A 143 0.07 15.09 -2.45
C SER A 143 -0.91 16.14 -1.92
N ASP A 144 -1.84 16.62 -2.75
CA ASP A 144 -2.78 17.67 -2.35
C ASP A 144 -3.95 17.14 -1.51
N ALA A 145 -4.37 15.89 -1.73
CA ALA A 145 -5.57 15.36 -1.10
C ALA A 145 -5.35 14.10 -0.27
N GLN A 146 -4.46 13.18 -0.71
CA GLN A 146 -4.31 11.83 -0.10
C GLN A 146 -5.68 11.13 0.06
N ASP A 147 -6.53 11.25 -0.96
CA ASP A 147 -7.91 10.80 -0.95
C ASP A 147 -8.21 10.01 -2.23
N GLY A 148 -7.77 8.77 -2.25
CA GLY A 148 -7.89 7.86 -3.37
C GLY A 148 -6.84 8.05 -4.47
N LEU A 149 -6.70 7.00 -5.27
CA LEU A 149 -5.67 6.88 -6.28
C LEU A 149 -6.21 7.32 -7.65
N HIS A 150 -5.57 8.31 -8.26
CA HIS A 150 -5.84 8.72 -9.63
C HIS A 150 -5.42 7.62 -10.59
N VAL A 151 -6.34 7.15 -11.42
CA VAL A 151 -6.10 6.15 -12.45
C VAL A 151 -5.70 6.85 -13.76
N TRP A 152 -4.72 6.31 -14.44
CA TRP A 152 -4.27 6.83 -15.73
C TRP A 152 -5.18 6.35 -16.86
N GLU A 153 -6.25 7.11 -17.13
CA GLU A 153 -7.31 6.76 -18.08
C GLU A 153 -6.87 6.74 -19.55
N ASP A 154 -5.71 7.29 -19.88
CA ASP A 154 -5.06 7.13 -21.18
C ASP A 154 -4.37 5.78 -21.36
N HIS A 155 -4.13 5.05 -20.26
CA HIS A 155 -3.52 3.73 -20.25
C HIS A 155 -4.46 2.61 -19.81
N PHE A 156 -5.44 2.94 -18.94
CA PHE A 156 -6.31 1.96 -18.31
C PHE A 156 -7.77 2.41 -18.30
N LEU A 157 -8.66 1.50 -18.70
CA LEU A 157 -10.08 1.60 -18.38
C LEU A 157 -10.34 0.76 -17.13
N VAL A 158 -10.95 1.38 -16.12
CA VAL A 158 -11.33 0.72 -14.86
C VAL A 158 -12.85 0.61 -14.76
N GLU A 159 -13.29 -0.55 -14.28
CA GLU A 159 -14.67 -0.86 -13.97
C GLU A 159 -14.73 -1.44 -12.56
N ILE A 160 -15.85 -1.25 -11.87
CA ILE A 160 -16.15 -1.96 -10.62
C ILE A 160 -17.30 -2.93 -10.92
N ILE A 161 -17.11 -4.18 -10.56
CA ILE A 161 -18.11 -5.23 -10.79
C ILE A 161 -18.51 -5.91 -9.48
N ASP A 162 -19.69 -6.49 -9.49
CA ASP A 162 -20.10 -7.46 -8.47
C ASP A 162 -19.22 -8.71 -8.62
N PRO A 163 -18.53 -9.17 -7.56
CA PRO A 163 -17.60 -10.29 -7.65
C PRO A 163 -18.27 -11.64 -7.93
N GLU A 164 -19.57 -11.79 -7.62
CA GLU A 164 -20.33 -13.04 -7.83
C GLU A 164 -20.95 -13.08 -9.23
N THR A 165 -21.63 -12.01 -9.64
CA THR A 165 -22.35 -11.98 -10.92
C THR A 165 -21.47 -11.53 -12.08
N GLY A 166 -20.41 -10.74 -11.83
CA GLY A 166 -19.56 -10.13 -12.85
C GLY A 166 -20.18 -8.91 -13.53
N GLU A 167 -21.35 -8.47 -13.08
CA GLU A 167 -22.06 -7.32 -13.65
C GLU A 167 -21.43 -6.00 -13.17
N PRO A 168 -21.33 -4.98 -14.03
CA PRO A 168 -20.84 -3.67 -13.64
C PRO A 168 -21.73 -3.02 -12.57
N LEU A 169 -21.08 -2.44 -11.56
CA LEU A 169 -21.75 -1.69 -10.51
C LEU A 169 -21.76 -0.17 -10.82
N PRO A 170 -22.78 0.56 -10.34
CA PRO A 170 -22.78 2.01 -10.44
C PRO A 170 -21.57 2.64 -9.73
N PRO A 171 -21.10 3.81 -10.17
CA PRO A 171 -20.06 4.56 -9.46
C PRO A 171 -20.44 4.79 -7.99
N GLY A 172 -19.45 4.68 -7.08
CA GLY A 172 -19.64 4.82 -5.64
C GLY A 172 -20.00 3.51 -4.93
N GLU A 173 -20.47 2.48 -5.63
CA GLU A 173 -20.71 1.17 -5.04
C GLU A 173 -19.39 0.38 -4.91
N PRO A 174 -19.17 -0.32 -3.78
CA PRO A 174 -17.99 -1.15 -3.58
C PRO A 174 -18.10 -2.46 -4.34
N GLY A 175 -17.03 -2.87 -4.99
CA GLY A 175 -16.96 -4.13 -5.73
C GLY A 175 -15.54 -4.49 -6.13
N GLU A 176 -15.41 -5.49 -7.00
CA GLU A 176 -14.13 -5.94 -7.53
C GLU A 176 -13.64 -5.01 -8.66
N LEU A 177 -12.39 -4.60 -8.58
CA LEU A 177 -11.73 -3.82 -9.62
C LEU A 177 -11.45 -4.69 -10.85
N VAL A 178 -11.88 -4.20 -11.99
CA VAL A 178 -11.57 -4.78 -13.30
C VAL A 178 -10.80 -3.75 -14.11
N VAL A 179 -9.74 -4.19 -14.77
CA VAL A 179 -8.87 -3.30 -15.55
C VAL A 179 -8.73 -3.81 -16.97
N THR A 180 -8.93 -2.90 -17.94
CA THR A 180 -8.58 -3.10 -19.34
C THR A 180 -7.38 -2.24 -19.70
N THR A 181 -6.34 -2.83 -20.28
CA THR A 181 -5.17 -2.09 -20.75
C THR A 181 -5.43 -1.50 -22.14
N LEU A 182 -5.22 -0.19 -22.31
CA LEU A 182 -5.49 0.52 -23.57
C LEU A 182 -4.23 0.70 -24.42
N ALA A 183 -3.06 0.80 -23.79
CA ALA A 183 -1.80 1.11 -24.46
C ALA A 183 -0.77 -0.03 -24.44
N LYS A 184 -1.10 -1.15 -23.84
CA LYS A 184 -0.19 -2.29 -23.69
C LYS A 184 -0.21 -3.15 -24.96
N GLU A 185 0.89 -3.19 -25.69
CA GLU A 185 1.03 -3.96 -26.94
C GLU A 185 1.34 -5.44 -26.69
N ALA A 186 2.30 -5.70 -25.79
CA ALA A 186 2.63 -7.05 -25.37
C ALA A 186 1.68 -7.50 -24.26
N GLN A 187 0.99 -8.62 -24.47
CA GLN A 187 0.03 -9.20 -23.53
C GLN A 187 -1.05 -8.20 -23.10
N PRO A 188 -1.85 -7.66 -24.04
CA PRO A 188 -2.97 -6.80 -23.71
C PRO A 188 -4.00 -7.58 -22.88
N LEU A 189 -4.53 -6.95 -21.86
CA LEU A 189 -5.56 -7.52 -20.98
C LEU A 189 -6.86 -6.77 -21.18
N VAL A 190 -7.94 -7.50 -21.42
CA VAL A 190 -9.29 -6.96 -21.56
C VAL A 190 -10.13 -7.48 -20.41
N ARG A 191 -10.71 -6.56 -19.64
CA ARG A 191 -11.53 -6.84 -18.47
C ARG A 191 -10.88 -7.85 -17.50
N TYR A 192 -9.63 -7.58 -17.16
CA TYR A 192 -8.88 -8.40 -16.21
C TYR A 192 -9.45 -8.21 -14.80
N ARG A 193 -9.93 -9.27 -14.19
CA ARG A 193 -10.44 -9.30 -12.82
C ARG A 193 -9.27 -9.35 -11.83
N THR A 194 -9.04 -8.25 -11.11
CA THR A 194 -7.90 -8.15 -10.18
C THR A 194 -8.10 -8.89 -8.87
N ARG A 195 -9.35 -9.16 -8.51
CA ARG A 195 -9.82 -9.62 -7.20
C ARG A 195 -9.70 -8.55 -6.09
N ASP A 196 -9.15 -7.40 -6.37
CA ASP A 196 -9.02 -6.32 -5.42
C ASP A 196 -10.35 -5.58 -5.23
N MET A 197 -10.74 -5.36 -3.97
CA MET A 197 -11.99 -4.71 -3.61
C MET A 197 -11.78 -3.22 -3.39
N THR A 198 -12.50 -2.42 -4.16
CA THR A 198 -12.48 -0.96 -4.08
C THR A 198 -13.79 -0.36 -4.59
N ARG A 199 -13.85 0.94 -4.79
CA ARG A 199 -14.91 1.66 -5.51
C ARG A 199 -14.38 2.90 -6.21
N ILE A 200 -15.11 3.40 -7.20
CA ILE A 200 -14.78 4.66 -7.85
C ILE A 200 -15.23 5.80 -6.94
N ASN A 201 -14.31 6.75 -6.70
CA ASN A 201 -14.60 7.98 -5.98
C ASN A 201 -15.01 9.06 -7.00
N GLU A 202 -16.26 9.50 -6.93
CA GLU A 202 -16.84 10.49 -7.85
C GLU A 202 -16.59 11.95 -7.43
N ILE A 203 -16.13 12.18 -6.19
CA ILE A 203 -15.89 13.53 -5.68
C ILE A 203 -14.69 14.13 -6.40
N PRO A 204 -14.80 15.34 -6.98
CA PRO A 204 -13.67 15.98 -7.62
C PRO A 204 -12.48 16.15 -6.67
N CYS A 205 -11.28 15.83 -7.13
CA CYS A 205 -10.09 15.97 -6.31
C CYS A 205 -9.67 17.44 -6.15
N LYS A 206 -9.22 17.81 -4.95
CA LYS A 206 -8.68 19.15 -4.66
C LYS A 206 -7.49 19.55 -5.55
N CYS A 207 -6.76 18.56 -6.08
CA CYS A 207 -5.63 18.80 -6.98
C CYS A 207 -6.05 19.32 -8.37
N GLY A 208 -7.34 19.35 -8.67
CA GLY A 208 -7.88 19.79 -9.95
C GLY A 208 -7.74 18.81 -11.12
N ARG A 209 -7.17 17.62 -10.91
CA ARG A 209 -7.12 16.57 -11.93
C ARG A 209 -8.49 15.96 -12.15
N THR A 210 -8.81 15.66 -13.40
CA THR A 210 -10.10 15.10 -13.82
C THR A 210 -10.09 13.57 -13.96
N HIS A 211 -8.95 12.94 -13.78
CA HIS A 211 -8.84 11.48 -13.80
C HIS A 211 -9.74 10.85 -12.75
N ARG A 212 -10.39 9.74 -13.11
CA ARG A 212 -11.11 8.93 -12.12
C ARG A 212 -10.17 8.54 -10.98
N ARG A 213 -10.75 8.46 -9.79
CA ARG A 213 -10.05 7.93 -8.62
C ARG A 213 -10.74 6.67 -8.15
N ILE A 214 -9.94 5.68 -7.79
CA ILE A 214 -10.40 4.56 -6.98
C ILE A 214 -10.04 4.83 -5.52
N GLU A 215 -10.86 4.35 -4.61
CA GLU A 215 -10.49 4.34 -3.20
C GLU A 215 -9.32 3.38 -2.97
N ARG A 216 -8.71 3.48 -1.80
CA ARG A 216 -7.71 2.50 -1.38
C ARG A 216 -8.27 1.09 -1.45
N ILE A 217 -7.44 0.14 -1.85
CA ILE A 217 -7.81 -1.27 -1.87
C ILE A 217 -8.13 -1.72 -0.44
N ARG A 218 -9.31 -2.30 -0.26
CA ARG A 218 -9.81 -2.74 1.05
C ARG A 218 -9.52 -4.21 1.34
N GLY A 219 -8.96 -4.92 0.39
CA GLY A 219 -8.67 -6.35 0.45
C GLY A 219 -8.96 -7.02 -0.89
N ARG A 220 -8.88 -8.33 -0.91
CA ARG A 220 -9.17 -9.14 -2.10
C ARG A 220 -10.41 -9.98 -1.89
N SER A 221 -11.17 -10.19 -2.94
CA SER A 221 -12.36 -11.04 -2.89
C SER A 221 -12.03 -12.53 -2.64
N ASP A 222 -10.81 -12.95 -3.01
CA ASP A 222 -10.29 -14.31 -2.80
C ASP A 222 -9.57 -14.49 -1.44
N ASP A 223 -9.21 -13.42 -0.74
CA ASP A 223 -8.68 -13.44 0.63
C ASP A 223 -9.78 -13.31 1.70
N MET A 224 -11.02 -13.10 1.26
CA MET A 224 -12.17 -13.00 2.16
C MET A 224 -12.42 -14.33 2.86
N LEU A 225 -12.38 -14.32 4.18
CA LEU A 225 -12.73 -15.48 5.00
C LEU A 225 -14.21 -15.47 5.25
N ILE A 226 -14.88 -16.60 5.00
CA ILE A 226 -16.29 -16.78 5.38
C ILE A 226 -16.29 -17.58 6.68
N ILE A 227 -16.56 -16.91 7.80
CA ILE A 227 -16.53 -17.54 9.12
C ILE A 227 -17.94 -17.55 9.67
N ARG A 228 -18.53 -18.72 9.77
CA ARG A 228 -19.92 -18.91 10.25
C ARG A 228 -20.95 -18.04 9.53
N GLY A 229 -20.77 -17.85 8.20
CA GLY A 229 -21.65 -17.02 7.37
C GLY A 229 -21.37 -15.52 7.42
N VAL A 230 -20.30 -15.11 8.09
CA VAL A 230 -19.85 -13.69 8.12
C VAL A 230 -18.62 -13.54 7.24
N ASN A 231 -18.66 -12.55 6.35
CA ASN A 231 -17.50 -12.17 5.53
C ASN A 231 -16.51 -11.37 6.38
N VAL A 232 -15.29 -11.88 6.53
CA VAL A 232 -14.22 -11.26 7.31
C VAL A 232 -13.03 -11.03 6.39
N PHE A 233 -12.58 -9.79 6.31
CA PHE A 233 -11.36 -9.45 5.59
C PHE A 233 -10.20 -9.31 6.59
N PRO A 234 -9.02 -9.91 6.30
CA PRO A 234 -7.84 -9.80 7.17
C PRO A 234 -7.51 -8.36 7.58
N GLN A 235 -7.68 -7.39 6.66
CA GLN A 235 -7.42 -5.97 6.93
C GLN A 235 -8.35 -5.35 7.98
N GLN A 236 -9.58 -5.86 8.13
CA GLN A 236 -10.49 -5.41 9.19
C GLN A 236 -9.98 -5.83 10.57
N ILE A 237 -9.41 -7.04 10.64
CA ILE A 237 -8.77 -7.53 11.87
C ILE A 237 -7.53 -6.71 12.17
N GLU A 238 -6.68 -6.48 11.16
CA GLU A 238 -5.47 -5.67 11.27
C GLU A 238 -5.78 -4.25 11.79
N ALA A 239 -6.78 -3.59 11.25
CA ALA A 239 -7.18 -2.25 11.70
C ALA A 239 -7.51 -2.23 13.19
N ILE A 240 -8.24 -3.24 13.69
CA ILE A 240 -8.59 -3.36 15.12
C ILE A 240 -7.35 -3.65 15.97
N LEU A 241 -6.43 -4.50 15.48
CA LEU A 241 -5.21 -4.83 16.20
C LEU A 241 -4.30 -3.62 16.36
N LEU A 242 -4.15 -2.81 15.30
CA LEU A 242 -3.34 -1.59 15.31
C LEU A 242 -3.92 -0.48 16.20
N GLU A 243 -5.23 -0.49 16.47
CA GLU A 243 -5.85 0.40 17.46
C GLU A 243 -5.64 -0.09 18.90
N THR A 244 -5.19 -1.34 19.07
CA THR A 244 -5.03 -1.93 20.39
C THR A 244 -3.64 -1.62 20.95
N GLN A 245 -3.59 -0.87 22.04
CA GLN A 245 -2.34 -0.45 22.66
C GLN A 245 -1.49 -1.66 23.10
N GLY A 246 -0.24 -1.70 22.64
CA GLY A 246 0.74 -2.73 23.00
C GLY A 246 0.75 -3.97 22.10
N ILE A 247 0.00 -3.96 21.03
CA ILE A 247 0.11 -4.98 19.97
C ILE A 247 1.01 -4.41 18.88
N THR A 248 1.96 -5.23 18.40
CA THR A 248 2.77 -4.89 17.22
C THR A 248 1.98 -5.17 15.93
N PRO A 249 2.36 -4.62 14.77
CA PRO A 249 1.67 -4.90 13.51
C PRO A 249 1.85 -6.34 12.99
N HIS A 250 2.54 -7.19 13.75
CA HIS A 250 2.77 -8.58 13.37
C HIS A 250 1.70 -9.49 13.97
N TYR A 251 0.92 -10.12 13.11
CA TYR A 251 -0.14 -11.04 13.51
C TYR A 251 -0.23 -12.24 12.56
N GLN A 252 -0.89 -13.29 13.00
CA GLN A 252 -1.20 -14.47 12.20
C GLN A 252 -2.65 -14.88 12.40
N LEU A 253 -3.34 -15.09 11.29
CA LEU A 253 -4.70 -15.64 11.28
C LEU A 253 -4.61 -17.14 11.03
N ILE A 254 -5.20 -17.93 11.92
CA ILE A 254 -5.28 -19.39 11.78
C ILE A 254 -6.75 -19.76 11.67
N LEU A 255 -7.14 -20.23 10.49
CA LEU A 255 -8.48 -20.77 10.26
C LEU A 255 -8.43 -22.28 10.49
N SER A 256 -9.29 -22.77 11.37
CA SER A 256 -9.46 -24.20 11.66
C SER A 256 -10.94 -24.54 11.64
N ARG A 257 -11.24 -25.85 11.63
CA ARG A 257 -12.61 -26.33 11.69
C ARG A 257 -12.73 -27.38 12.80
N GLU A 258 -13.63 -27.13 13.73
CA GLU A 258 -14.02 -28.11 14.76
C GLU A 258 -15.46 -28.57 14.50
N GLY A 259 -15.59 -29.82 14.06
CA GLY A 259 -16.89 -30.37 13.64
C GLY A 259 -17.41 -29.65 12.38
N SER A 260 -18.53 -28.96 12.52
CA SER A 260 -19.16 -28.17 11.43
C SER A 260 -18.90 -26.66 11.53
N LEU A 261 -18.14 -26.22 12.53
CA LEU A 261 -17.93 -24.79 12.79
C LEU A 261 -16.51 -24.36 12.45
N ASP A 262 -16.39 -23.29 11.70
CA ASP A 262 -15.12 -22.61 11.46
C ASP A 262 -14.72 -21.80 12.70
N ILE A 263 -13.42 -21.88 13.05
CA ILE A 263 -12.81 -21.15 14.16
C ILE A 263 -11.69 -20.31 13.61
N LEU A 264 -11.72 -19.02 13.92
CA LEU A 264 -10.64 -18.08 13.63
C LEU A 264 -9.86 -17.82 14.93
N GLU A 265 -8.59 -18.16 14.92
CA GLU A 265 -7.61 -17.80 15.96
C GLU A 265 -6.76 -16.65 15.42
N VAL A 266 -6.62 -15.58 16.20
CA VAL A 266 -5.75 -14.45 15.90
C VAL A 266 -4.58 -14.49 16.85
N LYS A 267 -3.38 -14.78 16.34
CA LYS A 267 -2.13 -14.69 17.10
C LYS A 267 -1.53 -13.31 16.86
N VAL A 268 -1.18 -12.63 17.93
CA VAL A 268 -0.60 -11.27 17.89
C VAL A 268 0.75 -11.25 18.59
N GLU A 269 1.66 -10.47 18.08
CA GLU A 269 2.90 -10.16 18.77
C GLU A 269 2.66 -8.97 19.70
N VAL A 270 3.13 -9.07 20.94
CA VAL A 270 2.95 -8.06 21.99
C VAL A 270 4.29 -7.39 22.30
N ASP A 271 4.31 -6.08 22.48
CA ASP A 271 5.52 -5.33 22.86
C ASP A 271 6.09 -5.87 24.19
N GLU A 272 7.38 -6.21 24.21
CA GLU A 272 8.07 -6.75 25.40
C GLU A 272 7.90 -5.89 26.66
N LYS A 273 7.72 -4.57 26.50
CA LYS A 273 7.47 -3.64 27.62
C LYS A 273 6.14 -3.91 28.32
N LEU A 274 5.17 -4.46 27.64
CA LEU A 274 3.88 -4.85 28.21
C LEU A 274 3.97 -6.21 28.93
N PHE A 275 4.80 -7.12 28.44
CA PHE A 275 5.04 -8.42 29.07
C PHE A 275 5.65 -8.29 30.48
N SER A 276 6.45 -7.26 30.71
CA SER A 276 7.08 -7.01 32.01
C SER A 276 6.12 -6.41 33.04
N THR A 277 4.98 -5.88 32.60
CA THR A 277 4.00 -5.19 33.48
C THR A 277 2.77 -6.05 33.78
N VAL A 278 2.47 -7.02 32.92
CA VAL A 278 1.33 -7.95 33.08
C VAL A 278 1.89 -9.35 33.40
N GLY A 279 2.06 -9.63 34.67
CA GLY A 279 2.38 -10.97 35.11
C GLY A 279 1.39 -11.96 34.53
N ARG A 280 1.93 -13.07 33.96
CA ARG A 280 1.25 -14.26 33.43
C ARG A 280 -0.26 -14.28 33.69
N SER A 281 -1.03 -13.72 32.79
CA SER A 281 -2.47 -13.84 32.84
C SER A 281 -2.97 -14.53 31.58
N GLU A 282 -3.44 -15.74 31.80
CA GLU A 282 -4.51 -16.46 31.12
C GLU A 282 -4.71 -16.23 29.61
N GLU A 283 -4.53 -17.33 28.86
CA GLU A 283 -5.20 -17.54 27.57
C GLU A 283 -6.68 -17.16 27.67
N ARG A 284 -7.05 -15.97 27.26
CA ARG A 284 -8.46 -15.64 27.05
C ARG A 284 -8.87 -16.23 25.71
N ARG A 285 -9.52 -17.38 25.76
CA ARG A 285 -10.39 -17.85 24.70
C ARG A 285 -11.51 -16.82 24.55
N VAL A 286 -11.46 -16.00 23.51
CA VAL A 286 -12.59 -15.16 23.10
C VAL A 286 -13.60 -16.08 22.43
N GLY A 287 -14.41 -16.68 23.25
CA GLY A 287 -15.60 -17.39 22.88
C GLY A 287 -16.69 -17.02 23.85
N LYS A 288 -17.49 -15.98 23.52
CA LYS A 288 -18.92 -15.93 23.76
C LYS A 288 -19.52 -14.53 23.53
N GLU A 289 -20.52 -14.55 22.68
CA GLU A 289 -21.74 -13.73 22.70
C GLU A 289 -21.63 -12.27 22.23
N CYS A 290 -21.80 -12.10 20.90
CA CYS A 290 -22.61 -10.99 20.41
C CYS A 290 -24.07 -11.45 20.50
N ARG A 291 -24.83 -10.97 21.49
CA ARG A 291 -26.27 -10.92 21.49
C ARG A 291 -26.72 -9.52 21.08
N SER A 292 -27.62 -9.53 20.06
CA SER A 292 -28.50 -8.49 19.52
C SER A 292 -27.85 -7.23 18.98
#